data_ea12924e404b3e91b3cdb619c619ff70
#
_entry.id   ea12924e404b3e91b3cdb619c619ff70
#
_cell.length_a   1.000
_cell.length_b   1.000
_cell.length_c   1.000
_cell.angle_alpha   90.00
_cell.angle_beta   90.00
_cell.angle_gamma   90.00
#
_symmetry.space_group_name_H-M   'P 1'
#
loop_
_entity.id
_entity.type
_entity.pdbx_description
1 polymer ?
#
loop_
_entity_poly.entity_id
_entity_poly.type
_entity_poly.pdbx_seq_one_letter_code
_entity_poly.pdbx_strand_id
1 'polypeptide(L)'
;MQMENVSVDSIFFYLQQIDKPENLSSKEQGDYYFLSYKATLWKTGKPVESLLQTAIHRYMQNGQLSQCLQARIAQSASYLYSNQPDSTLLISDNLLRQQLLNDTLRTQLYGLKRVVYSRNQNYGQALNMADSSRWLTRKNKDTLAYFSASRLYLNLLKKVQGYDRYTQESLQLMGEFADSPNYQYLNYHV
;
A
#
# COMPACT_ATOMS: atom_id res chain seq x y z
N MET A 1 -11.62 -14.03 1.18
CA MET A 1 -11.82 -14.46 -0.22
C MET A 1 -10.64 -13.91 -1.01
N GLN A 2 -9.72 -14.77 -1.43
CA GLN A 2 -8.53 -14.39 -2.19
C GLN A 2 -8.97 -14.00 -3.62
N MET A 3 -8.83 -12.73 -3.97
CA MET A 3 -9.08 -12.19 -5.31
C MET A 3 -7.86 -12.36 -6.25
N GLU A 4 -6.97 -13.31 -5.97
CA GLU A 4 -5.67 -13.40 -6.64
C GLU A 4 -5.72 -13.85 -8.11
N ASN A 5 -6.90 -14.18 -8.67
CA ASN A 5 -7.01 -14.64 -10.06
C ASN A 5 -8.25 -14.09 -10.83
N VAL A 6 -8.91 -13.05 -10.33
CA VAL A 6 -10.03 -12.46 -11.07
C VAL A 6 -9.50 -11.37 -11.99
N SER A 7 -9.69 -11.50 -13.30
CA SER A 7 -9.26 -10.46 -14.24
C SER A 7 -10.02 -9.16 -13.99
N VAL A 8 -9.39 -8.02 -14.25
CA VAL A 8 -10.03 -6.69 -14.16
C VAL A 8 -11.32 -6.63 -14.98
N ASP A 9 -11.29 -7.24 -16.16
CA ASP A 9 -12.46 -7.29 -17.05
C ASP A 9 -13.61 -8.09 -16.45
N SER A 10 -13.33 -9.18 -15.72
CA SER A 10 -14.36 -9.93 -15.00
C SER A 10 -15.00 -9.10 -13.89
N ILE A 11 -14.22 -8.31 -13.15
CA ILE A 11 -14.75 -7.42 -12.12
C ILE A 11 -15.67 -6.38 -12.75
N PHE A 12 -15.24 -5.74 -13.85
CA PHE A 12 -16.09 -4.80 -14.59
C PHE A 12 -17.39 -5.45 -15.08
N PHE A 13 -17.30 -6.64 -15.66
CA PHE A 13 -18.46 -7.38 -16.15
C PHE A 13 -19.50 -7.60 -15.04
N TYR A 14 -19.08 -8.06 -13.86
CA TYR A 14 -20.00 -8.26 -12.74
C TYR A 14 -20.55 -6.96 -12.17
N LEU A 15 -19.74 -5.90 -12.09
CA LEU A 15 -20.22 -4.60 -11.61
C LEU A 15 -21.27 -3.99 -12.55
N GLN A 16 -21.14 -4.17 -13.87
CA GLN A 16 -22.11 -3.68 -14.87
C GLN A 16 -23.46 -4.43 -14.83
N GLN A 17 -23.52 -5.63 -14.24
CA GLN A 17 -24.79 -6.34 -14.06
C GLN A 17 -25.64 -5.78 -12.92
N ILE A 18 -25.09 -4.89 -12.11
CA ILE A 18 -25.80 -4.24 -11.01
C ILE A 18 -26.42 -2.94 -11.53
N ASP A 19 -27.66 -3.04 -12.08
CA ASP A 19 -28.36 -1.90 -12.68
C ASP A 19 -28.66 -0.78 -11.67
N LYS A 20 -28.93 -1.15 -10.41
CA LYS A 20 -29.35 -0.21 -9.35
C LYS A 20 -28.56 -0.46 -8.07
N PRO A 21 -27.35 0.12 -7.95
CA PRO A 21 -26.53 -0.03 -6.75
C PRO A 21 -27.23 0.47 -5.47
N GLU A 22 -28.17 1.40 -5.60
CA GLU A 22 -28.99 1.92 -4.49
C GLU A 22 -29.90 0.86 -3.86
N ASN A 23 -30.24 -0.22 -4.57
CA ASN A 23 -31.03 -1.33 -4.05
C ASN A 23 -30.22 -2.35 -3.24
N LEU A 24 -28.89 -2.26 -3.28
CA LEU A 24 -28.02 -3.07 -2.46
C LEU A 24 -28.16 -2.66 -0.99
N SER A 25 -27.90 -3.59 -0.07
CA SER A 25 -27.75 -3.22 1.34
C SER A 25 -26.64 -2.17 1.50
N SER A 26 -26.71 -1.33 2.52
CA SER A 26 -25.69 -0.30 2.75
C SER A 26 -24.27 -0.85 2.82
N LYS A 27 -24.10 -2.09 3.32
CA LYS A 27 -22.83 -2.79 3.34
C LYS A 27 -22.33 -3.11 1.92
N GLU A 28 -23.19 -3.70 1.11
CA GLU A 28 -22.88 -4.07 -0.27
C GLU A 28 -22.64 -2.83 -1.13
N GLN A 29 -23.31 -1.71 -0.84
CA GLN A 29 -23.05 -0.44 -1.53
C GLN A 29 -21.61 0.04 -1.29
N GLY A 30 -21.10 -0.05 -0.05
CA GLY A 30 -19.70 0.27 0.25
C GLY A 30 -18.73 -0.57 -0.59
N ASP A 31 -18.94 -1.88 -0.62
CA ASP A 31 -18.13 -2.82 -1.40
C ASP A 31 -18.24 -2.56 -2.91
N TYR A 32 -19.45 -2.30 -3.42
CA TYR A 32 -19.69 -1.94 -4.83
C TYR A 32 -18.88 -0.70 -5.26
N TYR A 33 -19.00 0.39 -4.51
CA TYR A 33 -18.29 1.63 -4.86
C TYR A 33 -16.77 1.48 -4.73
N PHE A 34 -16.29 0.74 -3.74
CA PHE A 34 -14.85 0.50 -3.59
C PHE A 34 -14.27 -0.40 -4.68
N LEU A 35 -15.00 -1.44 -5.08
CA LEU A 35 -14.60 -2.29 -6.21
C LEU A 35 -14.66 -1.53 -7.54
N SER A 36 -15.69 -0.71 -7.74
CA SER A 36 -15.82 0.17 -8.91
C SER A 36 -14.64 1.15 -9.01
N TYR A 37 -14.24 1.74 -7.88
CA TYR A 37 -13.03 2.57 -7.81
C TYR A 37 -11.79 1.80 -8.24
N LYS A 38 -11.53 0.63 -7.65
CA LYS A 38 -10.35 -0.19 -7.97
C LYS A 38 -10.34 -0.60 -9.44
N ALA A 39 -11.47 -1.10 -9.94
CA ALA A 39 -11.58 -1.52 -11.33
C ALA A 39 -11.33 -0.36 -12.29
N THR A 40 -11.90 0.82 -12.03
CA THR A 40 -11.69 2.03 -12.84
C THR A 40 -10.22 2.47 -12.81
N LEU A 41 -9.60 2.49 -11.62
CA LEU A 41 -8.19 2.83 -11.50
C LEU A 41 -7.30 1.87 -12.29
N TRP A 42 -7.53 0.56 -12.22
CA TRP A 42 -6.77 -0.45 -12.97
C TRP A 42 -6.94 -0.31 -14.48
N LYS A 43 -8.16 -0.02 -14.95
CA LYS A 43 -8.45 0.10 -16.38
C LYS A 43 -7.94 1.39 -16.99
N THR A 44 -8.06 2.51 -16.28
CA THR A 44 -7.79 3.85 -16.81
C THR A 44 -6.48 4.45 -16.32
N GLY A 45 -5.89 3.91 -15.27
CA GLY A 45 -4.77 4.51 -14.54
C GLY A 45 -5.13 5.80 -13.79
N LYS A 46 -6.42 6.20 -13.78
CA LYS A 46 -6.89 7.44 -13.17
C LYS A 46 -7.80 7.16 -11.98
N PRO A 47 -7.55 7.74 -10.81
CA PRO A 47 -8.43 7.62 -9.67
C PRO A 47 -9.74 8.40 -9.90
N VAL A 48 -10.86 7.80 -9.52
CA VAL A 48 -12.19 8.45 -9.49
C VAL A 48 -12.57 8.69 -8.05
N GLU A 49 -12.29 9.88 -7.56
CA GLU A 49 -12.40 10.21 -6.13
C GLU A 49 -13.84 10.11 -5.60
N SER A 50 -14.85 10.43 -6.42
CA SER A 50 -16.26 10.35 -6.02
C SER A 50 -16.68 8.94 -5.63
N LEU A 51 -16.23 7.90 -6.36
CA LEU A 51 -16.50 6.50 -6.01
C LEU A 51 -15.90 6.14 -4.65
N LEU A 52 -14.68 6.60 -4.41
CA LEU A 52 -13.97 6.33 -3.18
C LEU A 52 -14.59 7.05 -1.97
N GLN A 53 -14.97 8.31 -2.14
CA GLN A 53 -15.69 9.07 -1.10
C GLN A 53 -17.02 8.42 -0.73
N THR A 54 -17.77 7.96 -1.75
CA THR A 54 -19.03 7.24 -1.52
C THR A 54 -18.79 5.94 -0.75
N ALA A 55 -17.78 5.17 -1.12
CA ALA A 55 -17.43 3.94 -0.40
C ALA A 55 -17.08 4.21 1.07
N ILE A 56 -16.22 5.21 1.33
CA ILE A 56 -15.82 5.62 2.69
C ILE A 56 -17.06 6.00 3.50
N HIS A 57 -17.93 6.82 2.93
CA HIS A 57 -19.16 7.26 3.59
C HIS A 57 -20.07 6.08 3.98
N ARG A 58 -20.29 5.14 3.05
CA ARG A 58 -21.11 3.93 3.29
C ARG A 58 -20.49 3.03 4.37
N TYR A 59 -19.17 2.80 4.32
CA TYR A 59 -18.49 2.02 5.35
C TYR A 59 -18.57 2.67 6.74
N MET A 60 -18.45 4.00 6.80
CA MET A 60 -18.61 4.73 8.09
C MET A 60 -20.02 4.60 8.64
N GLN A 61 -21.05 4.79 7.80
CA GLN A 61 -22.46 4.67 8.23
C GLN A 61 -22.80 3.27 8.78
N ASN A 62 -22.12 2.24 8.30
CA ASN A 62 -22.37 0.85 8.68
C ASN A 62 -21.41 0.29 9.74
N GLY A 63 -20.54 1.13 10.31
CA GLY A 63 -19.56 0.68 11.29
C GLY A 63 -18.49 -0.28 10.73
N GLN A 64 -18.30 -0.35 9.41
CA GLN A 64 -17.33 -1.21 8.76
C GLN A 64 -15.93 -0.59 8.83
N LEU A 65 -15.36 -0.49 10.02
CA LEU A 65 -14.12 0.25 10.27
C LEU A 65 -12.93 -0.28 9.48
N SER A 66 -12.80 -1.59 9.34
CA SER A 66 -11.69 -2.20 8.59
C SER A 66 -11.71 -1.83 7.11
N GLN A 67 -12.88 -1.91 6.48
CA GLN A 67 -13.08 -1.54 5.07
C GLN A 67 -12.93 -0.03 4.88
N CYS A 68 -13.43 0.77 5.83
CA CYS A 68 -13.25 2.21 5.83
C CYS A 68 -11.75 2.59 5.86
N LEU A 69 -10.94 1.93 6.70
CA LEU A 69 -9.50 2.15 6.76
C LEU A 69 -8.81 1.80 5.44
N GLN A 70 -9.16 0.67 4.83
CA GLN A 70 -8.64 0.30 3.50
C GLN A 70 -9.00 1.33 2.42
N ALA A 71 -10.24 1.80 2.40
CA ALA A 71 -10.69 2.81 1.46
C ALA A 71 -9.98 4.17 1.69
N ARG A 72 -9.72 4.55 2.94
CA ARG A 72 -8.95 5.77 3.27
C ARG A 72 -7.46 5.65 2.90
N ILE A 73 -6.87 4.47 2.99
CA ILE A 73 -5.51 4.23 2.48
C ILE A 73 -5.50 4.36 0.95
N ALA A 74 -6.51 3.80 0.27
CA ALA A 74 -6.67 3.99 -1.17
C ALA A 74 -6.88 5.47 -1.55
N GLN A 75 -7.57 6.26 -0.70
CA GLN A 75 -7.69 7.71 -0.87
C GLN A 75 -6.33 8.41 -0.76
N SER A 76 -5.52 8.06 0.22
CA SER A 76 -4.15 8.58 0.33
C SER A 76 -3.31 8.25 -0.91
N ALA A 77 -3.43 7.03 -1.43
CA ALA A 77 -2.79 6.64 -2.69
C ALA A 77 -3.33 7.43 -3.90
N SER A 78 -4.64 7.70 -3.96
CA SER A 78 -5.27 8.51 -5.01
C SER A 78 -4.65 9.92 -5.08
N TYR A 79 -4.43 10.56 -3.94
CA TYR A 79 -3.77 11.86 -3.89
C TYR A 79 -2.31 11.81 -4.38
N LEU A 80 -1.60 10.71 -4.12
CA LEU A 80 -0.26 10.49 -4.66
C LEU A 80 -0.25 10.40 -6.19
N TYR A 81 -1.25 9.70 -6.78
CA TYR A 81 -1.43 9.63 -8.24
C TYR A 81 -1.82 10.97 -8.84
N SER A 82 -2.60 11.77 -8.13
CA SER A 82 -3.02 13.11 -8.54
C SER A 82 -1.99 14.20 -8.25
N ASN A 83 -0.76 13.82 -7.89
CA ASN A 83 0.35 14.73 -7.57
C ASN A 83 0.03 15.72 -6.42
N GLN A 84 -0.65 15.22 -5.38
CA GLN A 84 -0.99 15.96 -4.17
C GLN A 84 -0.26 15.35 -2.96
N PRO A 85 1.06 15.56 -2.82
CA PRO A 85 1.88 14.91 -1.80
C PRO A 85 1.48 15.30 -0.37
N ASP A 86 1.10 16.56 -0.14
CA ASP A 86 0.72 17.05 1.19
C ASP A 86 -0.56 16.36 1.68
N SER A 87 -1.56 16.20 0.81
CA SER A 87 -2.79 15.45 1.13
C SER A 87 -2.49 13.98 1.44
N THR A 88 -1.57 13.36 0.68
CA THR A 88 -1.10 12.00 0.95
C THR A 88 -0.48 11.89 2.34
N LEU A 89 0.42 12.80 2.71
CA LEU A 89 1.07 12.81 4.03
C LEU A 89 0.05 13.05 5.14
N LEU A 90 -0.82 14.04 4.99
CA LEU A 90 -1.83 14.38 5.98
C LEU A 90 -2.75 13.19 6.32
N ILE A 91 -3.28 12.53 5.29
CA ILE A 91 -4.16 11.36 5.50
C ILE A 91 -3.37 10.20 6.10
N SER A 92 -2.16 9.93 5.58
CA SER A 92 -1.32 8.84 6.10
C SER A 92 -0.97 9.06 7.58
N ASP A 93 -0.63 10.28 7.99
CA ASP A 93 -0.30 10.61 9.38
C ASP A 93 -1.52 10.48 10.30
N ASN A 94 -2.68 10.95 9.85
CA ASN A 94 -3.93 10.80 10.60
C ASN A 94 -4.32 9.33 10.79
N LEU A 95 -4.12 8.50 9.76
CA LEU A 95 -4.40 7.08 9.85
C LEU A 95 -3.39 6.36 10.76
N LEU A 96 -2.10 6.66 10.66
CA LEU A 96 -1.06 6.03 11.49
C LEU A 96 -1.26 6.24 13.01
N ARG A 97 -1.97 7.29 13.42
CA ARG A 97 -2.32 7.56 14.81
C ARG A 97 -3.47 6.67 15.33
N GLN A 98 -4.20 5.98 14.45
CA GLN A 98 -5.34 5.16 14.84
C GLN A 98 -4.88 3.81 15.42
N GLN A 99 -5.46 3.41 16.55
CA GLN A 99 -5.11 2.15 17.24
C GLN A 99 -5.57 0.90 16.46
N LEU A 100 -6.60 1.03 15.63
CA LEU A 100 -7.19 -0.09 14.87
C LEU A 100 -6.37 -0.52 13.64
N LEU A 101 -5.29 0.17 13.32
CA LEU A 101 -4.42 -0.19 12.21
C LEU A 101 -3.59 -1.43 12.54
N ASN A 102 -3.76 -2.49 11.76
CA ASN A 102 -2.86 -3.63 11.78
C ASN A 102 -1.52 -3.31 11.07
N ASP A 103 -0.52 -4.17 11.28
CA ASP A 103 0.83 -3.96 10.75
C ASP A 103 0.88 -3.94 9.21
N THR A 104 0.00 -4.70 8.53
CA THR A 104 -0.09 -4.69 7.06
C THR A 104 -0.53 -3.33 6.53
N LEU A 105 -1.57 -2.74 7.12
CA LEU A 105 -2.06 -1.41 6.74
C LEU A 105 -1.04 -0.30 7.09
N ARG A 106 -0.33 -0.46 8.22
CA ARG A 106 0.79 0.43 8.58
C ARG A 106 1.91 0.38 7.55
N THR A 107 2.28 -0.81 7.10
CA THR A 107 3.31 -0.99 6.05
C THR A 107 2.91 -0.30 4.74
N GLN A 108 1.64 -0.38 4.35
CA GLN A 108 1.14 0.34 3.16
C GLN A 108 1.27 1.87 3.32
N LEU A 109 0.90 2.41 4.48
CA LEU A 109 1.02 3.86 4.75
C LEU A 109 2.48 4.33 4.76
N TYR A 110 3.39 3.57 5.36
CA TYR A 110 4.82 3.87 5.29
C TYR A 110 5.33 3.81 3.84
N GLY A 111 4.81 2.88 3.04
CA GLY A 111 5.10 2.81 1.61
C GLY A 111 4.69 4.09 0.86
N LEU A 112 3.48 4.61 1.10
CA LEU A 112 3.01 5.86 0.50
C LEU A 112 3.87 7.06 0.92
N LYS A 113 4.13 7.21 2.22
CA LYS A 113 4.99 8.29 2.74
C LYS A 113 6.41 8.20 2.17
N ARG A 114 6.98 7.00 2.08
CA ARG A 114 8.29 6.77 1.45
C ARG A 114 8.32 7.30 0.01
N VAL A 115 7.28 7.03 -0.78
CA VAL A 115 7.22 7.50 -2.17
C VAL A 115 7.15 9.02 -2.22
N VAL A 116 6.33 9.66 -1.38
CA VAL A 116 6.26 11.13 -1.29
C VAL A 116 7.62 11.72 -0.96
N TYR A 117 8.26 11.23 0.10
CA TYR A 117 9.58 11.75 0.50
C TYR A 117 10.66 11.51 -0.56
N SER A 118 10.63 10.35 -1.25
CA SER A 118 11.57 10.06 -2.33
C SER A 118 11.39 11.00 -3.53
N ARG A 119 10.13 11.30 -3.92
CA ARG A 119 9.84 12.26 -5.00
C ARG A 119 10.31 13.67 -4.67
N ASN A 120 10.19 14.06 -3.41
CA ASN A 120 10.66 15.36 -2.90
C ASN A 120 12.15 15.36 -2.55
N GLN A 121 12.90 14.32 -2.92
CA GLN A 121 14.33 14.16 -2.65
C GLN A 121 14.72 14.17 -1.16
N ASN A 122 13.74 14.03 -0.28
CA ASN A 122 13.96 13.88 1.17
C ASN A 122 14.29 12.42 1.50
N TYR A 123 15.47 11.97 1.03
CA TYR A 123 15.87 10.58 1.14
C TYR A 123 16.07 10.10 2.59
N GLY A 124 16.39 11.00 3.52
CA GLY A 124 16.48 10.67 4.94
C GLY A 124 15.14 10.22 5.52
N GLN A 125 14.07 10.99 5.28
CA GLN A 125 12.72 10.61 5.70
C GLN A 125 12.21 9.37 4.94
N ALA A 126 12.51 9.27 3.64
CA ALA A 126 12.17 8.08 2.86
C ALA A 126 12.82 6.81 3.43
N LEU A 127 14.10 6.89 3.84
CA LEU A 127 14.84 5.79 4.49
C LEU A 127 14.16 5.36 5.79
N ASN A 128 13.77 6.31 6.65
CA ASN A 128 13.07 6.03 7.91
C ASN A 128 11.74 5.29 7.66
N MET A 129 10.99 5.67 6.62
CA MET A 129 9.74 4.98 6.25
C MET A 129 10.01 3.56 5.73
N ALA A 130 11.06 3.39 4.94
CA ALA A 130 11.45 2.08 4.44
C ALA A 130 11.89 1.16 5.58
N ASP A 131 12.65 1.67 6.55
CA ASP A 131 13.08 0.91 7.73
C ASP A 131 11.90 0.51 8.62
N SER A 132 10.94 1.42 8.83
CA SER A 132 9.69 1.12 9.55
C SER A 132 8.90 -0.01 8.87
N SER A 133 8.80 -0.01 7.54
CA SER A 133 8.16 -1.10 6.78
C SER A 133 8.92 -2.41 6.93
N ARG A 134 10.25 -2.37 6.82
CA ARG A 134 11.14 -3.53 7.00
C ARG A 134 10.96 -4.17 8.38
N TRP A 135 10.95 -3.36 9.42
CA TRP A 135 10.75 -3.82 10.79
C TRP A 135 9.40 -4.53 10.99
N LEU A 136 8.29 -3.95 10.48
CA LEU A 136 6.95 -4.53 10.59
C LEU A 136 6.85 -5.88 9.87
N THR A 137 7.37 -5.96 8.65
CA THR A 137 7.32 -7.20 7.85
C THR A 137 8.17 -8.31 8.48
N ARG A 138 9.32 -7.97 9.06
CA ARG A 138 10.15 -8.91 9.83
C ARG A 138 9.42 -9.42 11.08
N LYS A 139 8.81 -8.51 11.85
CA LYS A 139 8.02 -8.83 13.05
C LYS A 139 6.88 -9.81 12.73
N ASN A 140 6.21 -9.61 11.59
CA ASN A 140 5.09 -10.44 11.15
C ASN A 140 5.53 -11.76 10.50
N LYS A 141 6.83 -12.01 10.39
CA LYS A 141 7.42 -13.21 9.75
C LYS A 141 6.98 -13.38 8.27
N ASP A 142 6.60 -12.28 7.61
CA ASP A 142 6.29 -12.26 6.19
C ASP A 142 7.60 -12.12 5.40
N THR A 143 8.20 -13.27 5.07
CA THR A 143 9.53 -13.32 4.43
C THR A 143 9.56 -12.60 3.10
N LEU A 144 8.52 -12.72 2.28
CA LEU A 144 8.48 -12.09 0.95
C LEU A 144 8.33 -10.56 1.07
N ALA A 145 7.45 -10.10 1.95
CA ALA A 145 7.27 -8.67 2.20
C ALA A 145 8.51 -8.07 2.88
N TYR A 146 9.14 -8.80 3.83
CA TYR A 146 10.41 -8.38 4.46
C TYR A 146 11.52 -8.22 3.43
N PHE A 147 11.66 -9.18 2.52
CA PHE A 147 12.61 -9.10 1.42
C PHE A 147 12.39 -7.86 0.55
N SER A 148 11.14 -7.65 0.10
CA SER A 148 10.76 -6.51 -0.73
C SER A 148 11.01 -5.16 -0.02
N ALA A 149 10.67 -5.07 1.26
CA ALA A 149 10.91 -3.89 2.09
C ALA A 149 12.41 -3.63 2.29
N SER A 150 13.21 -4.69 2.50
CA SER A 150 14.67 -4.59 2.68
C SER A 150 15.35 -4.10 1.41
N ARG A 151 14.93 -4.55 0.23
CA ARG A 151 15.46 -4.03 -1.05
C ARG A 151 15.21 -2.53 -1.20
N LEU A 152 13.99 -2.07 -0.87
CA LEU A 152 13.67 -0.64 -0.93
C LEU A 152 14.48 0.18 0.07
N TYR A 153 14.69 -0.35 1.26
CA TYR A 153 15.56 0.23 2.29
C TYR A 153 17.00 0.36 1.79
N LEU A 154 17.58 -0.72 1.26
CA LEU A 154 18.96 -0.72 0.75
C LEU A 154 19.18 0.29 -0.38
N ASN A 155 18.22 0.42 -1.31
CA ASN A 155 18.28 1.41 -2.36
C ASN A 155 18.33 2.86 -1.85
N LEU A 156 17.63 3.15 -0.75
CA LEU A 156 17.65 4.45 -0.11
C LEU A 156 18.90 4.64 0.76
N LEU A 157 19.33 3.59 1.45
CA LEU A 157 20.53 3.58 2.27
C LEU A 157 21.77 3.99 1.45
N LYS A 158 21.92 3.44 0.25
CA LYS A 158 22.98 3.79 -0.68
C LYS A 158 23.00 5.29 -1.01
N LYS A 159 21.81 5.91 -1.14
CA LYS A 159 21.71 7.36 -1.43
C LYS A 159 22.02 8.24 -0.22
N VAL A 160 21.74 7.78 0.99
CA VAL A 160 21.85 8.56 2.22
C VAL A 160 23.20 8.34 2.90
N GLN A 161 23.70 7.11 2.96
CA GLN A 161 24.87 6.72 3.72
C GLN A 161 26.02 6.16 2.87
N GLY A 162 25.85 6.09 1.55
CA GLY A 162 26.89 5.67 0.63
C GLY A 162 27.03 4.17 0.45
N TYR A 163 28.03 3.79 -0.34
CA TYR A 163 28.24 2.40 -0.79
C TYR A 163 28.72 1.46 0.31
N ASP A 164 29.56 1.93 1.22
CA ASP A 164 30.14 1.07 2.26
C ASP A 164 29.05 0.53 3.18
N ARG A 165 28.15 1.40 3.63
CA ARG A 165 27.04 1.01 4.48
C ARG A 165 26.04 0.13 3.74
N TYR A 166 25.75 0.46 2.49
CA TYR A 166 24.93 -0.37 1.61
C TYR A 166 25.49 -1.79 1.46
N THR A 167 26.80 -1.92 1.21
CA THR A 167 27.47 -3.24 1.04
C THR A 167 27.39 -4.06 2.32
N GLN A 168 27.68 -3.43 3.47
CA GLN A 168 27.60 -4.09 4.77
C GLN A 168 26.21 -4.65 5.07
N GLU A 169 25.16 -3.83 4.92
CA GLU A 169 23.78 -4.22 5.17
C GLU A 169 23.28 -5.26 4.13
N SER A 170 23.74 -5.16 2.87
CA SER A 170 23.41 -6.14 1.83
C SER A 170 23.99 -7.51 2.14
N LEU A 171 25.26 -7.60 2.57
CA LEU A 171 25.89 -8.85 2.97
C LEU A 171 25.19 -9.47 4.20
N GLN A 172 24.80 -8.66 5.17
CA GLN A 172 24.04 -9.14 6.32
C GLN A 172 22.69 -9.72 5.88
N LEU A 173 21.95 -9.02 5.00
CA LEU A 173 20.67 -9.47 4.49
C LEU A 173 20.81 -10.76 3.70
N MET A 174 21.83 -10.88 2.86
CA MET A 174 22.13 -12.12 2.12
C MET A 174 22.37 -13.29 3.09
N GLY A 175 23.11 -13.08 4.18
CA GLY A 175 23.28 -14.10 5.22
C GLY A 175 21.98 -14.52 5.89
N GLU A 176 21.08 -13.56 6.17
CA GLU A 176 19.74 -13.86 6.77
C GLU A 176 18.87 -14.72 5.86
N PHE A 177 19.06 -14.66 4.54
CA PHE A 177 18.27 -15.39 3.56
C PHE A 177 19.00 -16.57 2.91
N ALA A 178 20.23 -16.88 3.30
CA ALA A 178 21.06 -17.90 2.65
C ALA A 178 20.36 -19.26 2.52
N ASP A 179 19.56 -19.64 3.53
CA ASP A 179 18.80 -20.89 3.57
C ASP A 179 17.35 -20.74 3.05
N SER A 180 16.98 -19.57 2.55
CA SER A 180 15.62 -19.33 2.08
C SER A 180 15.45 -19.78 0.62
N PRO A 181 14.34 -20.48 0.26
CA PRO A 181 14.04 -20.77 -1.14
C PRO A 181 13.92 -19.51 -2.02
N ASN A 182 13.74 -18.34 -1.42
CA ASN A 182 13.69 -17.04 -2.09
C ASN A 182 15.08 -16.41 -2.30
N TYR A 183 16.16 -17.09 -1.91
CA TYR A 183 17.54 -16.57 -2.05
C TYR A 183 17.93 -16.26 -3.49
N GLN A 184 17.40 -17.01 -4.45
CA GLN A 184 17.65 -16.77 -5.88
C GLN A 184 17.16 -15.40 -6.35
N TYR A 185 16.07 -14.87 -5.76
CA TYR A 185 15.58 -13.54 -6.09
C TYR A 185 16.47 -12.39 -5.55
N LEU A 186 17.27 -12.66 -4.52
CA LEU A 186 18.25 -11.70 -3.98
C LEU A 186 19.41 -11.47 -4.97
N ASN A 187 19.94 -12.54 -5.56
CA ASN A 187 21.11 -12.48 -6.44
C ASN A 187 20.87 -11.72 -7.76
N TYR A 188 19.61 -11.55 -8.17
CA TYR A 188 19.28 -10.80 -9.40
C TYR A 188 19.13 -9.30 -9.19
N HIS A 189 19.16 -8.80 -7.93
CA HIS A 189 18.78 -7.41 -7.62
C HIS A 189 19.73 -6.71 -6.63
N VAL A 190 20.83 -7.33 -6.23
CA VAL A 190 21.94 -6.73 -5.49
C VAL A 190 23.16 -6.62 -6.40
#